data_73108d9c369015c8aeb15e3022550772
#
_entry.id   73108d9c369015c8aeb15e3022550772
#
_cell.length_a   1.000
_cell.length_b   1.000
_cell.length_c   1.000
_cell.angle_alpha   90.00
_cell.angle_beta   90.00
_cell.angle_gamma   90.00
#
_symmetry.space_group_name_H-M   'P 1'
#
loop_
_entity.id
_entity.type
_entity.pdbx_description
1 polymer ?
#
loop_
_entity_poly.entity_id
_entity_poly.type
_entity_poly.pdbx_seq_one_letter_code
_entity_poly.pdbx_strand_id
1 'polypeptide(L)'
;MVHALLKRIGRAAWLAALAVALPLLAGCSWFGGSKDNTYVEQPVEVLYNAALDDLGAQDYKNAAKEFEEVDRQHPYSVWATKAQIMVAFTYYQSNKYDDAIIALDRFIQLHPGHRDVPYAYYLKGLCFYEQISDVGRDQRITQQALDALSDVAKRFPDSPYARDARIKVELCIDQLAGQEMYVGRYYQRNQQYVGAIGRYRTVIERYQTTSQVPEALERLVECYLALGVKEEAKQSAAVLGHNFPGSDWYQDAYFLMTGEGTRPEDEKSGWFFGLF
;
A
#
# COMPACT_ATOMS: atom_id res chain seq x y z
N MET A 1 11.70 -25.89 -84.51
CA MET A 1 10.37 -25.56 -84.02
C MET A 1 10.22 -25.56 -82.49
N VAL A 2 10.97 -26.35 -81.78
CA VAL A 2 10.83 -26.49 -80.28
C VAL A 2 11.27 -25.27 -79.51
N HIS A 3 12.28 -24.52 -79.94
CA HIS A 3 12.80 -23.34 -79.26
C HIS A 3 11.87 -22.09 -79.26
N ALA A 4 10.99 -22.01 -80.24
CA ALA A 4 10.02 -20.90 -80.29
C ALA A 4 8.80 -21.13 -79.36
N LEU A 5 8.48 -22.42 -79.11
CA LEU A 5 7.36 -22.78 -78.21
C LEU A 5 7.72 -22.54 -76.74
N LEU A 6 8.96 -22.89 -76.34
CA LEU A 6 9.47 -22.69 -74.99
C LEU A 6 9.57 -21.18 -74.58
N LYS A 7 9.92 -20.32 -75.54
CA LYS A 7 9.90 -18.84 -75.26
C LYS A 7 8.52 -18.23 -75.13
N ARG A 8 7.47 -18.81 -75.73
CA ARG A 8 6.10 -18.34 -75.56
C ARG A 8 5.47 -18.77 -74.24
N ILE A 9 5.78 -20.00 -73.75
CA ILE A 9 5.32 -20.52 -72.50
C ILE A 9 5.93 -19.75 -71.31
N GLY A 10 7.23 -19.42 -71.37
CA GLY A 10 7.90 -18.62 -70.36
C GLY A 10 7.34 -17.19 -70.21
N ARG A 11 6.96 -16.55 -71.32
CA ARG A 11 6.34 -15.19 -71.29
C ARG A 11 4.91 -15.18 -70.74
N ALA A 12 4.12 -16.22 -71.04
CA ALA A 12 2.76 -16.35 -70.52
C ALA A 12 2.78 -16.65 -69.03
N ALA A 13 3.72 -17.47 -68.56
CA ALA A 13 3.90 -17.77 -67.13
C ALA A 13 4.34 -16.52 -66.30
N TRP A 14 5.23 -15.68 -66.88
CA TRP A 14 5.66 -14.43 -66.24
C TRP A 14 4.52 -13.39 -66.18
N LEU A 15 3.70 -13.27 -67.21
CA LEU A 15 2.55 -12.37 -67.21
C LEU A 15 1.45 -12.86 -66.26
N ALA A 16 1.23 -14.17 -66.13
CA ALA A 16 0.29 -14.72 -65.17
C ALA A 16 0.79 -14.53 -63.70
N ALA A 17 2.08 -14.65 -63.44
CA ALA A 17 2.68 -14.37 -62.12
C ALA A 17 2.58 -12.88 -61.72
N LEU A 18 2.71 -11.97 -62.70
CA LEU A 18 2.58 -10.53 -62.48
C LEU A 18 1.12 -10.14 -62.22
N ALA A 19 0.16 -10.79 -62.89
CA ALA A 19 -1.27 -10.52 -62.70
C ALA A 19 -1.82 -11.03 -61.34
N VAL A 20 -1.17 -12.04 -60.73
CA VAL A 20 -1.52 -12.52 -59.38
C VAL A 20 -0.81 -11.71 -58.28
N ALA A 21 0.34 -11.15 -58.58
CA ALA A 21 1.11 -10.33 -57.58
C ALA A 21 0.55 -8.91 -57.36
N LEU A 22 -0.10 -8.31 -58.40
CA LEU A 22 -0.67 -6.98 -58.30
C LEU A 22 -1.84 -6.85 -57.29
N PRO A 23 -2.80 -7.76 -57.15
CA PRO A 23 -3.87 -7.64 -56.15
C PRO A 23 -3.39 -7.89 -54.72
N LEU A 24 -2.23 -8.56 -54.53
CA LEU A 24 -1.65 -8.75 -53.17
C LEU A 24 -1.03 -7.51 -52.61
N LEU A 25 -0.64 -6.53 -53.41
CA LEU A 25 -0.12 -5.23 -52.96
C LEU A 25 -1.21 -4.19 -52.69
N ALA A 26 -2.41 -4.39 -53.20
CA ALA A 26 -3.57 -3.52 -52.98
C ALA A 26 -4.37 -3.88 -51.71
N GLY A 27 -4.07 -5.00 -51.06
CA GLY A 27 -4.86 -5.54 -49.94
C GLY A 27 -4.59 -4.92 -48.58
N CYS A 28 -3.57 -4.01 -48.42
CA CYS A 28 -3.20 -3.48 -47.13
C CYS A 28 -3.97 -2.20 -46.71
N SER A 29 -4.81 -1.63 -47.56
CA SER A 29 -5.53 -0.39 -47.20
C SER A 29 -7.01 -0.57 -46.85
N TRP A 30 -7.57 -1.78 -46.94
CA TRP A 30 -8.99 -1.98 -46.64
C TRP A 30 -9.27 -2.37 -45.16
N PHE A 31 -8.26 -2.82 -44.38
CA PHE A 31 -8.46 -3.15 -42.98
C PHE A 31 -7.96 -2.07 -42.01
N GLY A 32 -7.44 -0.98 -42.50
CA GLY A 32 -7.04 0.19 -41.73
C GLY A 32 -8.13 1.25 -41.70
N GLY A 33 -9.29 0.93 -41.20
CA GLY A 33 -10.22 1.96 -40.73
C GLY A 33 -9.61 2.63 -39.51
N SER A 34 -8.69 3.59 -39.69
CA SER A 34 -8.45 4.61 -38.68
C SER A 34 -9.81 5.25 -38.43
N LYS A 35 -10.41 4.97 -37.27
CA LYS A 35 -11.37 5.91 -36.73
C LYS A 35 -10.55 7.21 -36.63
N ASP A 36 -10.75 8.12 -37.59
CA ASP A 36 -10.38 9.50 -37.39
C ASP A 36 -11.08 9.91 -36.11
N ASN A 37 -10.35 9.85 -34.99
CA ASN A 37 -10.73 10.55 -33.79
C ASN A 37 -10.60 12.04 -34.14
N THR A 38 -11.57 12.55 -34.88
CA THR A 38 -11.74 13.98 -35.03
C THR A 38 -11.87 14.52 -33.63
N TYR A 39 -10.83 15.25 -33.19
CA TYR A 39 -10.85 15.96 -31.93
C TYR A 39 -12.07 16.88 -31.96
N VAL A 40 -13.04 16.57 -31.10
CA VAL A 40 -14.21 17.42 -30.87
C VAL A 40 -14.06 18.00 -29.49
N GLU A 41 -13.78 19.30 -29.44
CA GLU A 41 -13.75 20.05 -28.19
C GLU A 41 -15.15 20.03 -27.58
N GLN A 42 -15.27 19.59 -26.35
CA GLN A 42 -16.54 19.53 -25.61
C GLN A 42 -16.53 20.58 -24.49
N PRO A 43 -17.70 21.13 -24.11
CA PRO A 43 -17.78 21.99 -22.93
C PRO A 43 -17.26 21.26 -21.69
N VAL A 44 -16.48 21.97 -20.89
CA VAL A 44 -15.79 21.41 -19.71
C VAL A 44 -16.75 20.78 -18.72
N GLU A 45 -17.93 21.37 -18.53
CA GLU A 45 -18.97 20.87 -17.64
C GLU A 45 -19.54 19.52 -18.12
N VAL A 46 -19.65 19.34 -19.45
CA VAL A 46 -20.14 18.08 -20.04
C VAL A 46 -19.15 16.95 -19.77
N LEU A 47 -17.86 17.18 -20.06
CA LEU A 47 -16.79 16.20 -19.79
C LEU A 47 -16.71 15.86 -18.32
N TYR A 48 -16.70 16.88 -17.45
CA TYR A 48 -16.57 16.65 -16.01
C TYR A 48 -17.75 15.89 -15.43
N ASN A 49 -18.99 16.20 -15.87
CA ASN A 49 -20.19 15.50 -15.41
C ASN A 49 -20.25 14.06 -15.94
N ALA A 50 -19.86 13.82 -17.19
CA ALA A 50 -19.75 12.45 -17.72
C ALA A 50 -18.76 11.62 -16.91
N ALA A 51 -17.59 12.19 -16.57
CA ALA A 51 -16.62 11.52 -15.70
C ALA A 51 -17.18 11.21 -14.30
N LEU A 52 -18.02 12.10 -13.73
CA LEU A 52 -18.70 11.84 -12.45
C LEU A 52 -19.75 10.74 -12.57
N ASP A 53 -20.51 10.68 -13.66
CA ASP A 53 -21.50 9.63 -13.92
C ASP A 53 -20.82 8.27 -14.05
N ASP A 54 -19.72 8.18 -14.79
CA ASP A 54 -18.92 6.96 -14.91
C ASP A 54 -18.31 6.54 -13.56
N LEU A 55 -17.83 7.49 -12.76
CA LEU A 55 -17.34 7.24 -11.42
C LEU A 55 -18.45 6.67 -10.52
N GLY A 56 -19.65 7.26 -10.59
CA GLY A 56 -20.84 6.80 -9.87
C GLY A 56 -21.30 5.40 -10.30
N ALA A 57 -21.12 5.07 -11.59
CA ALA A 57 -21.36 3.75 -12.15
C ALA A 57 -20.23 2.74 -11.85
N GLN A 58 -19.17 3.15 -11.16
CA GLN A 58 -17.94 2.37 -10.89
C GLN A 58 -17.16 1.98 -12.16
N ASP A 59 -17.41 2.66 -13.27
CA ASP A 59 -16.57 2.54 -14.48
C ASP A 59 -15.33 3.42 -14.33
N TYR A 60 -14.48 3.03 -13.39
CA TYR A 60 -13.27 3.78 -13.06
C TYR A 60 -12.33 4.00 -14.24
N LYS A 61 -12.35 3.09 -15.21
CA LYS A 61 -11.49 3.18 -16.38
C LYS A 61 -11.91 4.33 -17.30
N ASN A 62 -13.19 4.48 -17.56
CA ASN A 62 -13.72 5.56 -18.37
C ASN A 62 -13.72 6.87 -17.58
N ALA A 63 -14.13 6.85 -16.31
CA ALA A 63 -14.07 8.02 -15.44
C ALA A 63 -12.67 8.67 -15.41
N ALA A 64 -11.61 7.87 -15.23
CA ALA A 64 -10.24 8.39 -15.23
C ALA A 64 -9.88 9.05 -16.56
N LYS A 65 -10.23 8.42 -17.70
CA LYS A 65 -9.97 8.99 -19.04
C LYS A 65 -10.70 10.31 -19.28
N GLU A 66 -11.95 10.39 -18.85
CA GLU A 66 -12.74 11.61 -19.04
C GLU A 66 -12.28 12.74 -18.14
N PHE A 67 -11.85 12.46 -16.90
CA PHE A 67 -11.19 13.45 -16.07
C PHE A 67 -9.84 13.90 -16.66
N GLU A 68 -9.04 13.00 -17.23
CA GLU A 68 -7.81 13.35 -17.96
C GLU A 68 -8.11 14.20 -19.20
N GLU A 69 -9.24 13.92 -19.87
CA GLU A 69 -9.69 14.68 -21.02
C GLU A 69 -10.09 16.11 -20.66
N VAL A 70 -10.68 16.33 -19.47
CA VAL A 70 -10.91 17.68 -18.92
C VAL A 70 -9.61 18.48 -18.82
N ASP A 71 -8.55 17.88 -18.24
CA ASP A 71 -7.24 18.51 -18.12
C ASP A 71 -6.62 18.78 -19.50
N ARG A 72 -6.78 17.86 -20.44
CA ARG A 72 -6.24 17.95 -21.80
C ARG A 72 -6.91 19.03 -22.65
N GLN A 73 -8.27 19.13 -22.60
CA GLN A 73 -9.02 20.09 -23.42
C GLN A 73 -9.04 21.49 -22.79
N HIS A 74 -9.07 21.58 -21.46
CA HIS A 74 -9.27 22.83 -20.74
C HIS A 74 -8.23 23.05 -19.62
N PRO A 75 -6.91 23.00 -19.91
CA PRO A 75 -5.84 22.95 -18.90
C PRO A 75 -5.79 24.15 -17.95
N TYR A 76 -6.33 25.28 -18.37
CA TYR A 76 -6.35 26.52 -17.57
C TYR A 76 -7.68 26.74 -16.82
N SER A 77 -8.60 25.80 -16.90
CA SER A 77 -9.88 25.92 -16.21
C SER A 77 -9.77 25.51 -14.74
N VAL A 78 -10.66 26.05 -13.92
CA VAL A 78 -10.80 25.60 -12.53
C VAL A 78 -11.24 24.14 -12.43
N TRP A 79 -11.83 23.60 -13.50
CA TRP A 79 -12.26 22.21 -13.61
C TRP A 79 -11.07 21.28 -13.83
N ALA A 80 -10.03 21.72 -14.57
CA ALA A 80 -8.83 20.92 -14.78
C ALA A 80 -8.14 20.56 -13.46
N THR A 81 -7.96 21.55 -12.58
CA THR A 81 -7.35 21.32 -11.27
C THR A 81 -8.19 20.36 -10.42
N LYS A 82 -9.52 20.45 -10.48
CA LYS A 82 -10.41 19.49 -9.81
C LYS A 82 -10.31 18.10 -10.46
N ALA A 83 -10.30 18.04 -11.79
CA ALA A 83 -10.21 16.79 -12.53
C ALA A 83 -8.92 16.03 -12.20
N GLN A 84 -7.79 16.72 -12.06
CA GLN A 84 -6.51 16.09 -11.66
C GLN A 84 -6.60 15.35 -10.31
N ILE A 85 -7.27 15.94 -9.32
CA ILE A 85 -7.53 15.23 -8.04
C ILE A 85 -8.51 14.08 -8.24
N MET A 86 -9.54 14.26 -9.08
CA MET A 86 -10.52 13.21 -9.34
C MET A 86 -9.91 12.03 -10.11
N VAL A 87 -8.94 12.23 -10.99
CA VAL A 87 -8.13 11.16 -11.60
C VAL A 87 -7.46 10.33 -10.52
N ALA A 88 -6.76 10.96 -9.59
CA ALA A 88 -6.08 10.26 -8.50
C ALA A 88 -7.07 9.51 -7.60
N PHE A 89 -8.19 10.13 -7.27
CA PHE A 89 -9.27 9.48 -6.51
C PHE A 89 -9.85 8.27 -7.24
N THR A 90 -10.06 8.38 -8.55
CA THR A 90 -10.57 7.29 -9.39
C THR A 90 -9.59 6.11 -9.44
N TYR A 91 -8.29 6.38 -9.53
CA TYR A 91 -7.26 5.34 -9.44
C TYR A 91 -7.25 4.68 -8.05
N TYR A 92 -7.37 5.46 -6.97
CA TYR A 92 -7.49 4.92 -5.61
C TYR A 92 -8.71 4.00 -5.47
N GLN A 93 -9.89 4.41 -5.95
CA GLN A 93 -11.11 3.61 -5.90
C GLN A 93 -11.02 2.30 -6.71
N SER A 94 -10.20 2.29 -7.76
CA SER A 94 -9.94 1.10 -8.57
C SER A 94 -8.77 0.23 -8.05
N ASN A 95 -8.25 0.53 -6.84
CA ASN A 95 -7.09 -0.12 -6.22
C ASN A 95 -5.79 0.00 -7.05
N LYS A 96 -5.71 0.98 -7.94
CA LYS A 96 -4.50 1.33 -8.70
C LYS A 96 -3.68 2.34 -7.92
N TYR A 97 -3.16 1.92 -6.77
CA TYR A 97 -2.52 2.81 -5.82
C TYR A 97 -1.27 3.49 -6.37
N ASP A 98 -0.47 2.80 -7.19
CA ASP A 98 0.73 3.38 -7.80
C ASP A 98 0.38 4.51 -8.79
N ASP A 99 -0.65 4.30 -9.63
CA ASP A 99 -1.13 5.34 -10.55
C ASP A 99 -1.70 6.53 -9.79
N ALA A 100 -2.44 6.27 -8.70
CA ALA A 100 -2.96 7.32 -7.82
C ALA A 100 -1.82 8.16 -7.20
N ILE A 101 -0.76 7.52 -6.69
CA ILE A 101 0.41 8.20 -6.10
C ILE A 101 1.08 9.09 -7.14
N ILE A 102 1.30 8.61 -8.35
CA ILE A 102 1.89 9.41 -9.45
C ILE A 102 1.03 10.64 -9.76
N ALA A 103 -0.29 10.46 -9.86
CA ALA A 103 -1.21 11.57 -10.13
C ALA A 103 -1.23 12.60 -8.98
N LEU A 104 -1.19 12.14 -7.72
CA LEU A 104 -1.13 12.99 -6.53
C LEU A 104 0.18 13.77 -6.43
N ASP A 105 1.31 13.13 -6.69
CA ASP A 105 2.61 13.79 -6.69
C ASP A 105 2.68 14.88 -7.77
N ARG A 106 2.15 14.60 -8.96
CA ARG A 106 2.01 15.60 -10.02
C ARG A 106 1.15 16.77 -9.58
N PHE A 107 -0.01 16.51 -8.96
CA PHE A 107 -0.91 17.56 -8.46
C PHE A 107 -0.22 18.44 -7.41
N ILE A 108 0.44 17.85 -6.43
CA ILE A 108 1.16 18.56 -5.35
C ILE A 108 2.27 19.44 -5.93
N GLN A 109 3.00 18.95 -6.94
CA GLN A 109 4.08 19.70 -7.59
C GLN A 109 3.55 20.89 -8.40
N LEU A 110 2.45 20.71 -9.12
CA LEU A 110 1.88 21.74 -9.97
C LEU A 110 1.09 22.80 -9.18
N HIS A 111 0.48 22.41 -8.06
CA HIS A 111 -0.43 23.25 -7.29
C HIS A 111 -0.10 23.31 -5.79
N PRO A 112 1.15 23.66 -5.39
CA PRO A 112 1.61 23.56 -4.00
C PRO A 112 0.81 24.41 -3.00
N GLY A 113 0.17 25.48 -3.46
CA GLY A 113 -0.66 26.39 -2.65
C GLY A 113 -2.17 26.12 -2.75
N HIS A 114 -2.60 25.06 -3.44
CA HIS A 114 -4.02 24.79 -3.62
C HIS A 114 -4.67 24.29 -2.32
N ARG A 115 -5.93 24.68 -2.08
CA ARG A 115 -6.68 24.31 -0.87
C ARG A 115 -6.82 22.79 -0.65
N ASP A 116 -6.78 22.00 -1.73
CA ASP A 116 -6.94 20.55 -1.70
C ASP A 116 -5.59 19.81 -1.59
N VAL A 117 -4.47 20.51 -1.43
CA VAL A 117 -3.16 19.90 -1.18
C VAL A 117 -3.15 19.03 0.09
N PRO A 118 -3.77 19.43 1.21
CA PRO A 118 -3.87 18.54 2.38
C PRO A 118 -4.60 17.23 2.07
N TYR A 119 -5.64 17.27 1.23
CA TYR A 119 -6.33 16.06 0.77
C TYR A 119 -5.43 15.19 -0.11
N ALA A 120 -4.68 15.80 -1.03
CA ALA A 120 -3.77 15.07 -1.90
C ALA A 120 -2.68 14.31 -1.10
N TYR A 121 -2.07 14.97 -0.10
CA TYR A 121 -1.14 14.30 0.82
C TYR A 121 -1.79 13.16 1.59
N TYR A 122 -3.00 13.38 2.08
CA TYR A 122 -3.74 12.37 2.83
C TYR A 122 -4.09 11.16 1.96
N LEU A 123 -4.63 11.38 0.75
CA LEU A 123 -4.97 10.30 -0.18
C LEU A 123 -3.72 9.50 -0.61
N LYS A 124 -2.58 10.17 -0.78
CA LYS A 124 -1.29 9.50 -1.00
C LYS A 124 -0.91 8.60 0.17
N GLY A 125 -1.08 9.09 1.40
CA GLY A 125 -0.88 8.29 2.61
C GLY A 125 -1.80 7.08 2.66
N LEU A 126 -3.09 7.24 2.28
CA LEU A 126 -4.04 6.14 2.18
C LEU A 126 -3.64 5.11 1.13
N CYS A 127 -3.12 5.55 -0.04
CA CYS A 127 -2.64 4.61 -1.07
C CYS A 127 -1.57 3.65 -0.54
N PHE A 128 -0.65 4.11 0.31
CA PHE A 128 0.31 3.23 0.97
C PHE A 128 -0.35 2.40 2.08
N TYR A 129 -1.24 3.02 2.87
CA TYR A 129 -1.89 2.36 4.00
C TYR A 129 -2.71 1.14 3.57
N GLU A 130 -3.48 1.24 2.49
CA GLU A 130 -4.29 0.13 1.95
C GLU A 130 -3.45 -1.04 1.40
N GLN A 131 -2.16 -0.82 1.15
CA GLN A 131 -1.23 -1.84 0.68
C GLN A 131 -0.48 -2.54 1.82
N ILE A 132 -0.71 -2.15 3.09
CA ILE A 132 -0.06 -2.79 4.24
C ILE A 132 -0.45 -4.26 4.28
N SER A 133 0.56 -5.11 4.38
CA SER A 133 0.41 -6.56 4.45
C SER A 133 0.63 -7.08 5.88
N ASP A 134 0.54 -8.41 6.06
CA ASP A 134 0.79 -9.08 7.33
C ASP A 134 2.16 -8.75 7.94
N VAL A 135 2.23 -8.74 9.29
CA VAL A 135 3.45 -8.44 10.07
C VAL A 135 4.65 -9.34 9.74
N GLY A 136 4.42 -10.53 9.21
CA GLY A 136 5.47 -11.46 8.80
C GLY A 136 6.11 -11.13 7.46
N ARG A 137 5.59 -10.13 6.73
CA ARG A 137 6.08 -9.72 5.41
C ARG A 137 6.95 -8.48 5.48
N ASP A 138 7.46 -8.04 4.32
CA ASP A 138 8.21 -6.79 4.19
C ASP A 138 7.35 -5.58 4.60
N GLN A 139 7.88 -4.78 5.52
CA GLN A 139 7.19 -3.61 6.09
C GLN A 139 7.59 -2.28 5.42
N ARG A 140 8.22 -2.31 4.28
CA ARG A 140 8.61 -1.09 3.55
C ARG A 140 7.40 -0.21 3.21
N ILE A 141 6.30 -0.82 2.81
CA ILE A 141 5.04 -0.10 2.51
C ILE A 141 4.46 0.51 3.79
N THR A 142 4.50 -0.20 4.91
CA THR A 142 4.07 0.33 6.22
C THR A 142 4.89 1.56 6.62
N GLN A 143 6.21 1.53 6.39
CA GLN A 143 7.06 2.70 6.64
C GLN A 143 6.69 3.88 5.71
N GLN A 144 6.43 3.63 4.43
CA GLN A 144 5.99 4.66 3.49
C GLN A 144 4.63 5.26 3.89
N ALA A 145 3.69 4.43 4.37
CA ALA A 145 2.42 4.90 4.90
C ALA A 145 2.61 5.77 6.13
N LEU A 146 3.44 5.32 7.08
CA LEU A 146 3.80 6.07 8.28
C LEU A 146 4.37 7.45 7.95
N ASP A 147 5.33 7.52 7.02
CA ASP A 147 5.98 8.76 6.63
C ASP A 147 4.99 9.72 5.95
N ALA A 148 4.21 9.22 4.98
CA ALA A 148 3.24 10.03 4.25
C ALA A 148 2.11 10.57 5.14
N LEU A 149 1.56 9.73 6.04
CA LEU A 149 0.51 10.16 6.97
C LEU A 149 1.04 11.09 8.07
N SER A 150 2.28 10.87 8.53
CA SER A 150 2.96 11.78 9.47
C SER A 150 3.17 13.17 8.87
N ASP A 151 3.47 13.25 7.57
CA ASP A 151 3.58 14.50 6.84
C ASP A 151 2.25 15.28 6.84
N VAL A 152 1.11 14.60 6.67
CA VAL A 152 -0.21 15.23 6.78
C VAL A 152 -0.43 15.83 8.16
N ALA A 153 -0.18 15.05 9.21
CA ALA A 153 -0.38 15.48 10.58
C ALA A 153 0.52 16.66 10.99
N LYS A 154 1.76 16.72 10.45
CA LYS A 154 2.75 17.75 10.74
C LYS A 154 2.56 19.03 9.93
N ARG A 155 2.32 18.89 8.61
CA ARG A 155 2.24 20.04 7.69
C ARG A 155 0.86 20.70 7.71
N PHE A 156 -0.19 19.93 7.97
CA PHE A 156 -1.58 20.38 7.90
C PHE A 156 -2.36 20.02 9.17
N PRO A 157 -1.90 20.43 10.37
CA PRO A 157 -2.47 20.02 11.65
C PRO A 157 -3.94 20.42 11.84
N ASP A 158 -4.37 21.50 11.16
CA ASP A 158 -5.74 22.04 11.24
C ASP A 158 -6.64 21.50 10.12
N SER A 159 -6.13 20.64 9.23
CA SER A 159 -6.94 20.04 8.17
C SER A 159 -7.91 19.00 8.73
N PRO A 160 -9.07 18.80 8.09
CA PRO A 160 -10.02 17.76 8.49
C PRO A 160 -9.41 16.34 8.43
N TYR A 161 -8.32 16.17 7.68
CA TYR A 161 -7.63 14.89 7.49
C TYR A 161 -6.60 14.58 8.57
N ALA A 162 -6.13 15.60 9.31
CA ALA A 162 -5.03 15.44 10.28
C ALA A 162 -5.37 14.49 11.43
N ARG A 163 -6.63 14.48 11.89
CA ARG A 163 -7.07 13.59 12.97
C ARG A 163 -6.99 12.12 12.56
N ASP A 164 -7.56 11.80 11.41
CA ASP A 164 -7.56 10.42 10.90
C ASP A 164 -6.14 9.97 10.53
N ALA A 165 -5.33 10.86 9.94
CA ALA A 165 -3.93 10.59 9.66
C ALA A 165 -3.15 10.21 10.95
N ARG A 166 -3.36 10.88 12.09
CA ARG A 166 -2.73 10.53 13.36
C ARG A 166 -3.12 9.13 13.83
N ILE A 167 -4.40 8.77 13.73
CA ILE A 167 -4.87 7.42 14.12
C ILE A 167 -4.19 6.36 13.26
N LYS A 168 -4.10 6.58 11.94
CA LYS A 168 -3.43 5.66 11.02
C LYS A 168 -1.91 5.59 11.24
N VAL A 169 -1.29 6.70 11.65
CA VAL A 169 0.12 6.72 12.08
C VAL A 169 0.34 5.77 13.24
N GLU A 170 -0.49 5.82 14.29
CA GLU A 170 -0.39 4.91 15.43
C GLU A 170 -0.57 3.44 15.01
N LEU A 171 -1.51 3.16 14.09
CA LEU A 171 -1.70 1.81 13.55
C LEU A 171 -0.47 1.33 12.74
N CYS A 172 0.16 2.20 11.96
CA CYS A 172 1.41 1.87 11.26
C CYS A 172 2.55 1.58 12.24
N ILE A 173 2.66 2.36 13.32
CA ILE A 173 3.66 2.17 14.38
C ILE A 173 3.44 0.82 15.09
N ASP A 174 2.19 0.49 15.41
CA ASP A 174 1.85 -0.81 16.04
C ASP A 174 2.15 -1.98 15.11
N GLN A 175 1.89 -1.85 13.80
CA GLN A 175 2.23 -2.85 12.78
C GLN A 175 3.75 -3.08 12.69
N LEU A 176 4.56 -2.02 12.72
CA LEU A 176 6.02 -2.12 12.71
C LEU A 176 6.55 -2.76 14.00
N ALA A 177 5.98 -2.41 15.16
CA ALA A 177 6.29 -3.07 16.43
C ALA A 177 5.92 -4.56 16.39
N GLY A 178 4.75 -4.88 15.82
CA GLY A 178 4.29 -6.26 15.63
C GLY A 178 5.26 -7.10 14.81
N GLN A 179 5.91 -6.52 13.79
CA GLN A 179 6.96 -7.21 13.03
C GLN A 179 8.16 -7.56 13.90
N GLU A 180 8.65 -6.61 14.69
CA GLU A 180 9.77 -6.87 15.61
C GLU A 180 9.41 -7.98 16.62
N MET A 181 8.17 -7.94 17.14
CA MET A 181 7.65 -9.01 18.01
C MET A 181 7.58 -10.35 17.28
N TYR A 182 7.10 -10.39 16.04
CA TYR A 182 7.02 -11.62 15.24
C TYR A 182 8.40 -12.25 15.05
N VAL A 183 9.41 -11.45 14.68
CA VAL A 183 10.79 -11.92 14.50
C VAL A 183 11.41 -12.30 15.84
N GLY A 184 11.15 -11.53 16.89
CA GLY A 184 11.62 -11.82 18.26
C GLY A 184 11.12 -13.18 18.75
N ARG A 185 9.80 -13.45 18.62
CA ARG A 185 9.18 -14.76 18.97
C ARG A 185 9.76 -15.91 18.15
N TYR A 186 10.09 -15.68 16.88
CA TYR A 186 10.76 -16.68 16.06
C TYR A 186 12.14 -17.06 16.61
N TYR A 187 12.99 -16.05 16.91
CA TYR A 187 14.30 -16.29 17.50
C TYR A 187 14.19 -16.97 18.87
N GLN A 188 13.26 -16.55 19.72
CA GLN A 188 13.07 -17.12 21.05
C GLN A 188 12.67 -18.60 20.97
N ARG A 189 11.70 -18.96 20.10
CA ARG A 189 11.30 -20.38 19.88
C ARG A 189 12.46 -21.26 19.40
N ASN A 190 13.40 -20.67 18.65
CA ASN A 190 14.61 -21.35 18.20
C ASN A 190 15.76 -21.25 19.22
N GLN A 191 15.49 -20.81 20.47
CA GLN A 191 16.49 -20.65 21.53
C GLN A 191 17.63 -19.68 21.19
N GLN A 192 17.44 -18.82 20.22
CA GLN A 192 18.37 -17.77 19.84
C GLN A 192 18.11 -16.50 20.66
N TYR A 193 18.23 -16.60 21.98
CA TYR A 193 17.80 -15.59 22.93
C TYR A 193 18.46 -14.22 22.71
N VAL A 194 19.72 -14.15 22.33
CA VAL A 194 20.43 -12.89 22.06
C VAL A 194 19.78 -12.17 20.87
N GLY A 195 19.41 -12.90 19.82
CA GLY A 195 18.69 -12.34 18.67
C GLY A 195 17.29 -11.85 19.05
N ALA A 196 16.56 -12.62 19.86
CA ALA A 196 15.24 -12.24 20.37
C ALA A 196 15.30 -10.98 21.23
N ILE A 197 16.25 -10.89 22.17
CA ILE A 197 16.48 -9.70 23.01
C ILE A 197 16.67 -8.44 22.14
N GLY A 198 17.47 -8.52 21.08
CA GLY A 198 17.68 -7.38 20.19
C GLY A 198 16.37 -6.88 19.57
N ARG A 199 15.47 -7.81 19.18
CA ARG A 199 14.17 -7.46 18.59
C ARG A 199 13.22 -6.85 19.62
N TYR A 200 13.08 -7.48 20.78
CA TYR A 200 12.22 -6.97 21.85
C TYR A 200 12.69 -5.60 22.40
N ARG A 201 14.00 -5.39 22.49
CA ARG A 201 14.55 -4.07 22.84
C ARG A 201 14.19 -3.02 21.81
N THR A 202 14.20 -3.33 20.51
CA THR A 202 13.77 -2.40 19.48
C THR A 202 12.32 -1.94 19.71
N VAL A 203 11.42 -2.83 20.15
CA VAL A 203 10.03 -2.46 20.48
C VAL A 203 10.00 -1.44 21.62
N ILE A 204 10.73 -1.69 22.69
CA ILE A 204 10.75 -0.84 23.89
C ILE A 204 11.43 0.52 23.61
N GLU A 205 12.44 0.55 22.75
CA GLU A 205 13.22 1.75 22.47
C GLU A 205 12.56 2.64 21.39
N ARG A 206 11.94 2.04 20.36
CA ARG A 206 11.41 2.78 19.20
C ARG A 206 9.89 2.89 19.16
N TYR A 207 9.16 1.95 19.79
CA TYR A 207 7.72 1.81 19.67
C TYR A 207 7.01 1.84 21.03
N GLN A 208 7.43 2.79 21.88
CA GLN A 208 7.06 2.88 23.30
C GLN A 208 5.57 3.03 23.57
N THR A 209 4.80 3.57 22.60
CA THR A 209 3.37 3.85 22.74
C THR A 209 2.49 2.69 22.29
N THR A 210 3.09 1.60 21.77
CA THR A 210 2.35 0.49 21.18
C THR A 210 1.84 -0.50 22.22
N SER A 211 0.80 -1.24 21.85
CA SER A 211 0.25 -2.34 22.63
C SER A 211 1.22 -3.52 22.81
N GLN A 212 2.30 -3.55 22.03
CA GLN A 212 3.31 -4.62 22.03
C GLN A 212 4.31 -4.52 23.20
N VAL A 213 4.42 -3.34 23.83
CA VAL A 213 5.45 -3.08 24.86
C VAL A 213 5.36 -3.99 26.10
N PRO A 214 4.16 -4.25 26.69
CA PRO A 214 4.07 -5.15 27.85
C PRO A 214 4.54 -6.57 27.51
N GLU A 215 4.15 -7.15 26.37
CA GLU A 215 4.65 -8.45 25.93
C GLU A 215 6.16 -8.43 25.70
N ALA A 216 6.69 -7.39 25.03
CA ALA A 216 8.12 -7.27 24.77
C ALA A 216 8.95 -7.28 26.06
N LEU A 217 8.49 -6.60 27.11
CA LEU A 217 9.14 -6.59 28.42
C LEU A 217 9.10 -7.97 29.08
N GLU A 218 7.97 -8.65 29.04
CA GLU A 218 7.85 -10.02 29.58
C GLU A 218 8.78 -10.98 28.83
N ARG A 219 8.77 -10.96 27.50
CA ARG A 219 9.66 -11.80 26.68
C ARG A 219 11.15 -11.53 26.91
N LEU A 220 11.51 -10.30 27.26
CA LEU A 220 12.87 -9.99 27.73
C LEU A 220 13.19 -10.68 29.05
N VAL A 221 12.26 -10.70 30.01
CA VAL A 221 12.44 -11.43 31.28
C VAL A 221 12.71 -12.92 30.98
N GLU A 222 11.88 -13.56 30.15
CA GLU A 222 12.08 -14.97 29.76
C GLU A 222 13.46 -15.20 29.11
N CYS A 223 13.83 -14.36 28.13
CA CYS A 223 15.10 -14.51 27.42
C CYS A 223 16.33 -14.29 28.33
N TYR A 224 16.28 -13.30 29.22
CA TYR A 224 17.37 -13.04 30.15
C TYR A 224 17.50 -14.16 31.20
N LEU A 225 16.38 -14.69 31.70
CA LEU A 225 16.40 -15.84 32.61
C LEU A 225 16.97 -17.10 31.93
N ALA A 226 16.59 -17.35 30.67
CA ALA A 226 17.13 -18.45 29.87
C ALA A 226 18.66 -18.38 29.68
N LEU A 227 19.20 -17.15 29.61
CA LEU A 227 20.65 -16.89 29.55
C LEU A 227 21.32 -16.83 30.91
N GLY A 228 20.57 -16.92 32.03
CA GLY A 228 21.10 -16.79 33.39
C GLY A 228 21.41 -15.33 33.81
N VAL A 229 20.99 -14.35 33.06
CA VAL A 229 21.28 -12.91 33.28
C VAL A 229 20.15 -12.30 34.14
N LYS A 230 20.19 -12.61 35.44
CA LYS A 230 19.07 -12.32 36.35
C LYS A 230 18.82 -10.84 36.64
N GLU A 231 19.85 -9.99 36.63
CA GLU A 231 19.70 -8.58 36.95
C GLU A 231 18.94 -7.83 35.83
N GLU A 232 19.21 -8.12 34.58
CA GLU A 232 18.50 -7.55 33.44
C GLU A 232 17.07 -8.06 33.37
N ALA A 233 16.83 -9.34 33.72
CA ALA A 233 15.48 -9.89 33.87
C ALA A 233 14.69 -9.10 34.93
N LYS A 234 15.29 -8.87 36.10
CA LYS A 234 14.70 -8.11 37.19
C LYS A 234 14.38 -6.67 36.81
N GLN A 235 15.30 -6.00 36.09
CA GLN A 235 15.08 -4.64 35.58
C GLN A 235 13.88 -4.59 34.60
N SER A 236 13.81 -5.54 33.65
CA SER A 236 12.71 -5.64 32.71
C SER A 236 11.37 -5.88 33.41
N ALA A 237 11.34 -6.80 34.40
CA ALA A 237 10.15 -7.08 35.21
C ALA A 237 9.73 -5.84 36.05
N ALA A 238 10.69 -5.10 36.60
CA ALA A 238 10.41 -3.88 37.36
C ALA A 238 9.80 -2.78 36.50
N VAL A 239 10.31 -2.58 35.28
CA VAL A 239 9.74 -1.64 34.29
C VAL A 239 8.31 -2.07 33.91
N LEU A 240 8.09 -3.36 33.67
CA LEU A 240 6.76 -3.91 33.37
C LEU A 240 5.78 -3.69 34.53
N GLY A 241 6.18 -4.02 35.75
CA GLY A 241 5.35 -3.86 36.94
C GLY A 241 5.03 -2.41 37.28
N HIS A 242 5.97 -1.49 36.98
CA HIS A 242 5.75 -0.06 37.21
C HIS A 242 4.74 0.54 36.21
N ASN A 243 4.89 0.22 34.91
CA ASN A 243 4.09 0.84 33.87
C ASN A 243 2.79 0.09 33.55
N PHE A 244 2.77 -1.23 33.78
CA PHE A 244 1.65 -2.11 33.41
C PHE A 244 1.29 -3.09 34.53
N PRO A 245 1.03 -2.61 35.76
CA PRO A 245 0.87 -3.47 36.96
C PRO A 245 -0.35 -4.42 36.91
N GLY A 246 -1.33 -4.13 36.04
CA GLY A 246 -2.54 -4.94 35.89
C GLY A 246 -2.53 -5.84 34.66
N SER A 247 -1.40 -5.95 33.93
CA SER A 247 -1.34 -6.78 32.73
C SER A 247 -1.06 -8.25 33.07
N ASP A 248 -1.64 -9.16 32.27
CA ASP A 248 -1.34 -10.60 32.36
C ASP A 248 0.17 -10.86 32.20
N TRP A 249 0.84 -10.08 31.34
CA TRP A 249 2.30 -10.13 31.12
C TRP A 249 3.12 -9.84 32.39
N TYR A 250 2.63 -8.93 33.25
CA TYR A 250 3.30 -8.65 34.53
C TYR A 250 3.13 -9.82 35.50
N GLN A 251 1.95 -10.44 35.53
CA GLN A 251 1.70 -11.60 36.38
C GLN A 251 2.60 -12.77 35.98
N ASP A 252 2.76 -13.02 34.68
CA ASP A 252 3.68 -14.03 34.17
C ASP A 252 5.15 -13.72 34.53
N ALA A 253 5.59 -12.49 34.31
CA ALA A 253 6.95 -12.06 34.65
C ALA A 253 7.22 -12.19 36.16
N TYR A 254 6.24 -11.82 37.01
CA TYR A 254 6.34 -11.95 38.47
C TYR A 254 6.46 -13.42 38.90
N PHE A 255 5.63 -14.31 38.36
CA PHE A 255 5.71 -15.74 38.58
C PHE A 255 7.07 -16.32 38.18
N LEU A 256 7.59 -15.96 37.01
CA LEU A 256 8.91 -16.41 36.54
C LEU A 256 10.06 -15.95 37.47
N MET A 257 9.93 -14.77 38.08
CA MET A 257 10.97 -14.20 38.94
C MET A 257 10.94 -14.74 40.38
N THR A 258 9.74 -15.03 40.92
CA THR A 258 9.54 -15.34 42.33
C THR A 258 9.11 -16.81 42.59
N GLY A 259 8.49 -17.45 41.61
CA GLY A 259 7.80 -18.74 41.76
C GLY A 259 6.48 -18.61 42.52
N GLU A 260 5.99 -17.41 42.78
CA GLU A 260 4.75 -17.15 43.53
C GLU A 260 3.66 -16.65 42.58
N GLY A 261 2.41 -17.11 42.80
CA GLY A 261 1.25 -16.78 41.98
C GLY A 261 0.87 -17.89 41.00
N THR A 262 -0.15 -17.62 40.19
CA THR A 262 -0.61 -18.51 39.09
C THR A 262 -0.35 -17.86 37.76
N ARG A 263 0.02 -18.65 36.77
CA ARG A 263 0.10 -18.12 35.39
C ARG A 263 -1.30 -17.84 34.87
N PRO A 264 -1.55 -16.72 34.18
CA PRO A 264 -2.85 -16.44 33.57
C PRO A 264 -3.32 -17.54 32.60
N GLU A 265 -2.41 -18.26 31.97
CA GLU A 265 -2.74 -19.39 31.10
C GLU A 265 -3.28 -20.60 31.88
N ASP A 266 -2.73 -20.86 33.06
CA ASP A 266 -3.18 -21.95 33.92
C ASP A 266 -4.58 -21.68 34.50
N GLU A 267 -4.89 -20.40 34.78
CA GLU A 267 -6.20 -19.98 35.24
C GLU A 267 -7.28 -20.15 34.16
N LYS A 268 -6.95 -19.83 32.91
CA LYS A 268 -7.85 -20.03 31.72
C LYS A 268 -8.05 -21.54 31.43
N SER A 269 -7.04 -22.36 31.60
CA SER A 269 -7.14 -23.82 31.39
C SER A 269 -7.94 -24.50 32.49
N GLY A 270 -7.83 -24.04 33.73
CA GLY A 270 -8.58 -24.55 34.88
C GLY A 270 -10.10 -24.36 34.77
N TRP A 271 -10.54 -23.31 34.11
CA TRP A 271 -11.96 -23.06 33.85
C TRP A 271 -12.58 -24.04 32.85
N PHE A 272 -11.80 -24.57 31.91
CA PHE A 272 -12.28 -25.59 30.95
C PHE A 272 -12.33 -27.02 31.57
N PHE A 273 -11.48 -27.32 32.52
CA PHE A 273 -11.49 -28.65 33.18
C PHE A 273 -12.60 -28.84 34.24
N GLY A 274 -13.28 -27.78 34.64
CA GLY A 274 -14.42 -27.85 35.57
C GLY A 274 -15.79 -28.08 34.92
N LEU A 275 -15.86 -28.29 33.59
CA LEU A 275 -17.09 -28.45 32.82
C LEU A 275 -17.29 -29.84 32.18
N PHE A 276 -16.43 -30.83 32.54
CA PHE A 276 -16.61 -32.24 32.16
C PHE A 276 -16.62 -33.16 33.36
#